data_9fe92e4479233d149e79caf72d934400
#
_entry.id   9fe92e4479233d149e79caf72d934400
#
_cell.length_a   1.000
_cell.length_b   1.000
_cell.length_c   1.000
_cell.angle_alpha   90.00
_cell.angle_beta   90.00
_cell.angle_gamma   90.00
#
_symmetry.space_group_name_H-M   'P 1'
#
loop_
_entity.id
_entity.type
_entity.pdbx_description
1 polymer ?
#
loop_
_entity_poly.entity_id
_entity_poly.type
_entity_poly.pdbx_seq_one_letter_code
_entity_poly.pdbx_strand_id
1 'polypeptide(L)'
;MLVVVFAVFGCGVQGTETIVAGPSKEDVASFDTGKEARAWLATPGNGLFEMGNDEGRKWVDRFYAAGAPSVRICDPSKLTEESTGEIAATIGIEFPTGKAERERVLAVVNELEKLADYDLSKDTGQKFVLLNVD
;
A
#
# COMPACT_ATOMS: atom_id res chain seq x y z
N MET A 1 6.46 9.53 1.05
CA MET A 1 6.63 9.43 -0.01
C MET A 1 5.96 8.34 -0.62
N LEU A 2 5.57 8.29 -1.56
CA LEU A 2 4.85 7.51 -2.07
C LEU A 2 5.38 6.58 -2.86
N VAL A 3 5.01 5.73 -3.06
CA VAL A 3 5.53 5.00 -3.68
C VAL A 3 4.89 4.26 -4.50
N VAL A 4 4.76 4.14 -5.20
CA VAL A 4 4.11 3.49 -5.93
C VAL A 4 4.48 3.17 -6.97
N VAL A 5 4.69 2.88 -7.33
CA VAL A 5 4.92 2.40 -8.19
C VAL A 5 5.12 2.44 -9.39
N PHE A 6 5.55 2.37 -9.83
CA PHE A 6 5.94 2.26 -10.91
C PHE A 6 5.33 2.55 -11.86
N ALA A 7 5.18 2.70 -12.23
CA ALA A 7 4.66 2.88 -12.98
C ALA A 7 4.94 3.52 -13.88
N VAL A 8 5.04 3.89 -14.23
CA VAL A 8 5.24 4.40 -14.93
C VAL A 8 5.94 4.97 -15.61
N PHE A 9 6.08 5.12 -15.81
CA PHE A 9 6.73 5.65 -16.33
C PHE A 9 6.88 5.80 -17.35
N GLY A 10 6.91 5.72 -17.68
CA GLY A 10 7.08 5.89 -18.47
C GLY A 10 7.04 6.46 -19.21
N CYS A 11 6.77 6.92 -19.46
CA CYS A 11 6.70 7.46 -20.12
C CYS A 11 7.29 7.92 -20.85
N GLY A 12 7.34 8.00 -21.15
CA GLY A 12 7.75 8.41 -21.84
C GLY A 12 8.56 8.32 -22.53
N VAL A 13 8.77 8.23 -22.70
CA VAL A 13 9.54 8.18 -23.23
C VAL A 13 9.82 7.80 -24.20
N GLN A 14 9.89 7.79 -24.54
CA GLN A 14 10.16 7.50 -25.38
C GLN A 14 10.01 6.56 -25.82
N GLY A 15 9.73 6.36 -25.96
CA GLY A 15 9.49 5.62 -26.32
C GLY A 15 9.71 4.55 -26.17
N THR A 16 9.96 4.22 -25.93
CA THR A 16 10.22 3.32 -25.87
C THR A 16 10.10 2.57 -25.03
N GLU A 17 10.07 2.49 -24.61
CA GLU A 17 10.01 1.80 -23.94
C GLU A 17 9.47 1.58 -23.04
N THR A 18 9.15 1.64 -22.87
CA THR A 18 8.68 1.61 -22.12
C THR A 18 8.35 0.89 -21.32
N ILE A 19 8.16 0.60 -20.98
CA ILE A 19 8.02 -0.13 -20.33
C ILE A 19 7.83 -0.02 -19.09
N VAL A 20 7.17 -0.31 -18.60
CA VAL A 20 6.88 -0.20 -17.51
C VAL A 20 7.29 -1.11 -16.82
N ALA A 21 7.69 -0.91 -16.09
CA ALA A 21 8.17 -1.79 -15.43
C ALA A 21 7.38 -2.31 -14.46
N GLY A 22 7.43 -3.24 -13.93
CA GLY A 22 6.73 -3.65 -12.77
C GLY A 22 7.37 -3.07 -11.54
N PRO A 23 6.93 -3.46 -10.38
CA PRO A 23 7.55 -3.00 -9.14
C PRO A 23 9.00 -3.48 -9.06
N SER A 24 9.81 -2.75 -8.33
CA SER A 24 11.19 -3.11 -8.13
C SER A 24 11.29 -4.39 -7.31
N LYS A 25 12.47 -4.99 -7.32
CA LYS A 25 12.71 -6.16 -6.47
C LYS A 25 12.50 -5.84 -5.01
N GLU A 26 12.92 -4.66 -4.58
CA GLU A 26 12.72 -4.25 -3.20
C GLU A 26 11.24 -4.12 -2.88
N ASP A 27 10.46 -3.58 -3.80
CA ASP A 27 9.02 -3.45 -3.58
C ASP A 27 8.36 -4.81 -3.45
N VAL A 28 8.73 -5.74 -4.33
CA VAL A 28 8.18 -7.09 -4.26
C VAL A 28 8.56 -7.76 -2.94
N ALA A 29 9.80 -7.62 -2.53
CA ALA A 29 10.25 -8.22 -1.28
C ALA A 29 9.52 -7.61 -0.08
N SER A 30 9.36 -6.28 -0.07
CA SER A 30 8.62 -5.62 1.01
C SER A 30 7.20 -6.10 1.08
N PHE A 31 6.54 -6.25 -0.05
CA PHE A 31 5.17 -6.73 -0.06
C PHE A 31 5.11 -8.19 0.39
N ASP A 32 5.98 -9.02 -0.17
CA ASP A 32 5.94 -10.46 0.11
C ASP A 32 6.24 -10.79 1.57
N THR A 33 7.10 -10.00 2.20
CA THR A 33 7.44 -10.23 3.61
C THR A 33 6.57 -9.41 4.56
N GLY A 34 5.64 -8.64 4.03
CA GLY A 34 4.76 -7.82 4.85
C GLY A 34 3.86 -8.65 5.73
N LYS A 35 3.42 -8.04 6.83
CA LYS A 35 2.54 -8.69 7.77
C LYS A 35 1.10 -8.47 7.38
N GLU A 36 0.26 -9.48 7.57
CA GLU A 36 -1.15 -9.30 7.27
C GLU A 36 -1.69 -8.17 8.16
N ALA A 37 -2.37 -7.23 7.52
CA ALA A 37 -2.64 -5.94 8.17
C ALA A 37 -3.58 -6.05 9.35
N ARG A 38 -4.63 -6.85 9.24
CA ARG A 38 -5.59 -6.96 10.36
C ARG A 38 -4.94 -7.59 11.58
N ALA A 39 -4.17 -8.65 11.35
CA ALA A 39 -3.51 -9.33 12.46
C ALA A 39 -2.49 -8.42 13.12
N TRP A 40 -1.72 -7.68 12.31
CA TRP A 40 -0.71 -6.79 12.87
C TRP A 40 -1.36 -5.67 13.67
N LEU A 41 -2.44 -5.08 13.14
CA LEU A 41 -3.12 -3.99 13.83
C LEU A 41 -3.92 -4.45 15.04
N ALA A 42 -4.22 -5.76 15.12
CA ALA A 42 -4.87 -6.30 16.31
C ALA A 42 -3.91 -6.39 17.49
N THR A 43 -2.61 -6.30 17.25
CA THR A 43 -1.63 -6.34 18.33
C THR A 43 -1.57 -4.97 19.00
N PRO A 44 -1.77 -4.89 20.33
CA PRO A 44 -1.77 -3.60 21.00
C PRO A 44 -0.43 -2.87 20.81
N GLY A 45 -0.53 -1.59 20.61
CA GLY A 45 0.65 -0.75 20.43
C GLY A 45 1.11 -0.61 18.99
N ASN A 46 0.66 -1.47 18.09
CA ASN A 46 1.02 -1.32 16.67
C ASN A 46 0.15 -0.25 16.02
N GLY A 47 0.72 0.51 15.11
CA GLY A 47 -0.04 1.54 14.41
C GLY A 47 0.69 2.04 13.20
N LEU A 48 -0.08 2.59 12.27
CA LEU A 48 0.49 3.24 11.11
C LEU A 48 0.91 4.66 11.48
N PHE A 49 1.99 5.10 10.86
CA PHE A 49 2.49 6.43 11.06
C PHE A 49 1.36 7.42 10.80
N GLU A 50 1.26 8.47 11.56
CA GLU A 50 0.28 9.54 11.39
C GLU A 50 -1.17 9.11 11.62
N MET A 51 -1.51 7.86 11.41
CA MET A 51 -2.89 7.40 11.59
C MET A 51 -3.12 6.74 12.92
N GLY A 52 -2.10 6.06 13.45
CA GLY A 52 -2.29 5.26 14.62
C GLY A 52 -3.01 3.95 14.30
N ASN A 53 -3.56 3.34 15.33
CA ASN A 53 -4.16 2.01 15.20
C ASN A 53 -5.58 2.07 14.67
N ASP A 54 -6.43 2.89 15.25
CA ASP A 54 -7.86 2.88 14.91
C ASP A 54 -8.09 3.33 13.48
N GLU A 55 -7.47 4.40 13.07
CA GLU A 55 -7.63 4.90 11.72
C GLU A 55 -7.06 3.92 10.71
N GLY A 56 -5.91 3.33 11.04
CA GLY A 56 -5.33 2.32 10.17
C GLY A 56 -6.26 1.15 9.95
N ARG A 57 -6.92 0.70 11.02
CA ARG A 57 -7.84 -0.43 10.90
C ARG A 57 -9.03 -0.10 10.02
N LYS A 58 -9.53 1.14 10.12
CA LYS A 58 -10.64 1.56 9.26
C LYS A 58 -10.26 1.50 7.79
N TRP A 59 -9.07 1.98 7.45
CA TRP A 59 -8.63 1.92 6.07
C TRP A 59 -8.44 0.49 5.59
N VAL A 60 -7.82 -0.36 6.43
CA VAL A 60 -7.62 -1.76 6.06
C VAL A 60 -8.96 -2.44 5.82
N ASP A 61 -9.94 -2.19 6.68
CA ASP A 61 -11.27 -2.77 6.49
C ASP A 61 -11.89 -2.31 5.18
N ARG A 62 -11.69 -1.06 4.80
CA ARG A 62 -12.22 -0.55 3.54
C ARG A 62 -11.58 -1.22 2.35
N PHE A 63 -10.26 -1.45 2.39
CA PHE A 63 -9.58 -2.15 1.31
C PHE A 63 -10.10 -3.56 1.15
N TYR A 64 -10.25 -4.29 2.24
CA TYR A 64 -10.79 -5.64 2.16
C TYR A 64 -12.24 -5.63 1.68
N ALA A 65 -13.04 -4.70 2.16
CA ALA A 65 -14.44 -4.62 1.73
C ALA A 65 -14.56 -4.31 0.24
N ALA A 66 -13.58 -3.59 -0.31
CA ALA A 66 -13.58 -3.28 -1.74
C ALA A 66 -13.15 -4.47 -2.59
N GLY A 67 -12.54 -5.49 -1.99
CA GLY A 67 -12.17 -6.69 -2.73
C GLY A 67 -10.68 -6.97 -2.77
N ALA A 68 -9.87 -6.25 -2.02
CA ALA A 68 -8.42 -6.52 -2.00
C ALA A 68 -8.19 -7.93 -1.45
N PRO A 69 -7.46 -8.79 -2.17
CA PRO A 69 -7.16 -10.12 -1.65
C PRO A 69 -6.24 -10.10 -0.45
N SER A 70 -5.40 -9.08 -0.34
CA SER A 70 -4.43 -9.02 0.75
C SER A 70 -4.07 -7.57 0.99
N VAL A 71 -3.99 -7.19 2.24
CA VAL A 71 -3.47 -5.89 2.66
C VAL A 71 -2.36 -6.18 3.65
N ARG A 72 -1.20 -5.60 3.43
CA ARG A 72 -0.01 -5.94 4.21
C ARG A 72 0.64 -4.69 4.78
N ILE A 73 1.22 -4.86 5.95
CA ILE A 73 2.03 -3.83 6.59
C ILE A 73 3.48 -4.14 6.26
N CYS A 74 4.14 -3.20 5.62
CA CYS A 74 5.49 -3.42 5.11
C CYS A 74 6.51 -2.77 6.03
N ASP A 75 7.54 -3.53 6.36
CA ASP A 75 8.70 -3.05 7.10
C ASP A 75 8.37 -2.35 8.43
N PRO A 76 7.52 -2.96 9.27
CA PRO A 76 7.25 -2.35 10.57
C PRO A 76 8.48 -2.42 11.46
N SER A 77 8.60 -1.45 12.35
CA SER A 77 9.74 -1.41 13.26
C SER A 77 9.35 -0.69 14.53
N LYS A 78 10.14 -0.89 15.57
CA LYS A 78 9.95 -0.16 16.83
C LYS A 78 10.57 1.22 16.73
N LEU A 79 9.93 2.20 17.32
CA LEU A 79 10.51 3.52 17.41
C LEU A 79 11.73 3.54 18.33
N THR A 80 11.61 2.87 19.45
CA THR A 80 12.73 2.73 20.40
C THR A 80 12.69 1.32 20.93
N GLU A 81 13.76 0.94 21.64
CA GLU A 81 13.80 -0.39 22.21
C GLU A 81 12.76 -0.59 23.31
N GLU A 82 12.34 0.48 23.95
CA GLU A 82 11.33 0.39 24.99
C GLU A 82 9.90 0.41 24.44
N SER A 83 9.73 0.65 23.16
CA SER A 83 8.39 0.70 22.58
C SER A 83 7.68 -0.63 22.74
N THR A 84 6.40 -0.58 23.09
CA THR A 84 5.62 -1.81 23.28
C THR A 84 5.03 -2.32 21.98
N GLY A 85 5.05 -1.53 20.93
CA GLY A 85 4.51 -1.93 19.65
C GLY A 85 5.40 -1.45 18.54
N GLU A 86 4.95 -1.71 17.32
CA GLU A 86 5.67 -1.34 16.12
C GLU A 86 4.91 -0.25 15.39
N ILE A 87 5.62 0.46 14.54
CA ILE A 87 5.04 1.49 13.71
C ILE A 87 5.48 1.21 12.28
N ALA A 88 4.63 1.53 11.35
CA ALA A 88 4.94 1.33 9.94
C ALA A 88 4.46 2.52 9.14
N ALA A 89 5.23 2.85 8.12
CA ALA A 89 4.89 3.95 7.22
C ALA A 89 4.33 3.47 5.89
N THR A 90 4.42 2.19 5.60
CA THR A 90 4.08 1.68 4.28
C THR A 90 3.04 0.58 4.38
N ILE A 91 1.99 0.72 3.59
CA ILE A 91 0.94 -0.28 3.51
C ILE A 91 0.87 -0.77 2.07
N GLY A 92 0.79 -2.08 1.90
CA GLY A 92 0.69 -2.70 0.58
C GLY A 92 -0.70 -3.23 0.37
N ILE A 93 -1.27 -2.92 -0.78
CA ILE A 93 -2.62 -3.37 -1.12
C ILE A 93 -2.53 -4.18 -2.40
N GLU A 94 -2.96 -5.43 -2.33
CA GLU A 94 -3.00 -6.29 -3.51
C GLU A 94 -4.28 -6.03 -4.28
N PHE A 95 -4.15 -5.96 -5.61
CA PHE A 95 -5.32 -5.80 -6.46
C PHE A 95 -5.92 -7.16 -6.81
N PRO A 96 -7.24 -7.26 -6.85
CA PRO A 96 -7.88 -8.46 -7.34
C PRO A 96 -7.73 -8.57 -8.86
N THR A 97 -8.17 -9.67 -9.44
CA THR A 97 -8.01 -9.89 -10.87
C THR A 97 -9.19 -9.38 -11.69
N GLY A 98 -10.38 -9.28 -11.09
CA GLY A 98 -11.55 -8.84 -11.84
C GLY A 98 -11.54 -7.35 -12.07
N LYS A 99 -12.00 -6.92 -13.25
CA LYS A 99 -11.94 -5.50 -13.58
C LYS A 99 -12.76 -4.64 -12.63
N ALA A 100 -13.98 -5.06 -12.33
CA ALA A 100 -14.83 -4.26 -11.44
C ALA A 100 -14.27 -4.19 -10.04
N GLU A 101 -13.72 -5.30 -9.56
CA GLU A 101 -13.12 -5.33 -8.23
C GLU A 101 -11.86 -4.48 -8.18
N ARG A 102 -11.06 -4.52 -9.25
CA ARG A 102 -9.89 -3.67 -9.32
C ARG A 102 -10.26 -2.20 -9.24
N GLU A 103 -11.33 -1.82 -9.91
CA GLU A 103 -11.77 -0.42 -9.89
C GLU A 103 -12.21 0.00 -8.49
N ARG A 104 -12.88 -0.90 -7.76
CA ARG A 104 -13.31 -0.58 -6.40
C ARG A 104 -12.11 -0.42 -5.46
N VAL A 105 -11.14 -1.32 -5.56
CA VAL A 105 -9.94 -1.20 -4.74
C VAL A 105 -9.18 0.07 -5.09
N LEU A 106 -9.03 0.36 -6.38
CA LEU A 106 -8.34 1.55 -6.81
C LEU A 106 -9.03 2.82 -6.29
N ALA A 107 -10.35 2.82 -6.24
CA ALA A 107 -11.07 3.99 -5.72
C ALA A 107 -10.69 4.26 -4.26
N VAL A 108 -10.56 3.21 -3.44
CA VAL A 108 -10.17 3.40 -2.05
C VAL A 108 -8.71 3.83 -1.96
N VAL A 109 -7.84 3.24 -2.79
CA VAL A 109 -6.44 3.66 -2.86
C VAL A 109 -6.36 5.15 -3.17
N ASN A 110 -7.14 5.59 -4.16
CA ASN A 110 -7.12 7.00 -4.57
C ASN A 110 -7.64 7.91 -3.45
N GLU A 111 -8.61 7.46 -2.67
CA GLU A 111 -9.06 8.27 -1.54
C GLU A 111 -7.94 8.49 -0.53
N LEU A 112 -7.21 7.44 -0.22
CA LEU A 112 -6.12 7.56 0.73
C LEU A 112 -5.00 8.43 0.17
N GLU A 113 -4.66 8.24 -1.11
CA GLU A 113 -3.66 9.06 -1.75
C GLU A 113 -4.05 10.53 -1.74
N LYS A 114 -5.33 10.81 -1.97
CA LYS A 114 -5.80 12.17 -1.98
C LYS A 114 -5.68 12.81 -0.60
N LEU A 115 -6.00 12.06 0.44
CA LEU A 115 -5.84 12.56 1.80
C LEU A 115 -4.38 12.88 2.11
N ALA A 116 -3.47 12.09 1.58
CA ALA A 116 -2.04 12.30 1.80
C ALA A 116 -1.43 13.30 0.83
N ASP A 117 -2.24 13.86 -0.08
CA ASP A 117 -1.79 14.83 -1.06
C ASP A 117 -0.78 14.22 -2.04
N TYR A 118 -0.99 12.98 -2.40
CA TYR A 118 -0.16 12.28 -3.38
C TYR A 118 -0.86 12.23 -4.72
N ASP A 119 -0.06 11.99 -5.76
CA ASP A 119 -0.62 11.75 -7.08
C ASP A 119 -1.44 10.47 -7.06
N LEU A 120 -2.53 10.46 -7.83
CA LEU A 120 -3.42 9.31 -7.82
C LEU A 120 -2.86 8.21 -8.70
N SER A 121 -2.90 7.00 -8.17
CA SER A 121 -2.52 5.81 -8.91
C SER A 121 -3.53 5.50 -9.99
N LYS A 122 -3.07 4.83 -11.03
CA LYS A 122 -3.92 4.36 -12.11
C LYS A 122 -3.81 2.86 -12.22
N ASP A 123 -4.79 2.25 -12.86
CA ASP A 123 -4.76 0.81 -13.07
C ASP A 123 -3.86 0.51 -14.27
N THR A 124 -2.71 -0.03 -13.98
CA THR A 124 -1.74 -0.44 -15.01
C THR A 124 -1.62 -1.95 -15.08
N GLY A 125 -2.56 -2.67 -14.49
CA GLY A 125 -2.48 -4.11 -14.40
C GLY A 125 -1.55 -4.58 -13.29
N GLN A 126 -1.12 -3.67 -12.43
CA GLN A 126 -0.18 -4.01 -11.36
C GLN A 126 -0.82 -4.97 -10.37
N LYS A 127 0.01 -5.80 -9.77
CA LYS A 127 -0.48 -6.76 -8.79
C LYS A 127 -0.76 -6.11 -7.45
N PHE A 128 0.03 -5.13 -7.09
CA PHE A 128 -0.15 -4.45 -5.80
C PHE A 128 0.35 -3.02 -5.91
N VAL A 129 0.02 -2.23 -4.91
CA VAL A 129 0.55 -0.89 -4.78
C VAL A 129 1.07 -0.72 -3.35
N LEU A 130 2.17 0.00 -3.20
CA LEU A 130 2.70 0.37 -1.89
C LEU A 130 2.41 1.83 -1.66
N LEU A 131 1.78 2.14 -0.55
CA LEU A 131 1.47 3.51 -0.18
C LEU A 131 2.22 3.88 1.08
N ASN A 132 2.83 5.04 1.05
CA ASN A 132 3.51 5.57 2.22
C ASN A 132 2.52 6.46 2.95
N VAL A 133 2.28 6.16 4.21
CA VAL A 133 1.24 6.85 4.99
C VAL A 133 1.84 7.68 6.13
N ASP A 134 3.08 8.06 6.02
CA ASP A 134 3.64 8.95 7.04
C ASP A 134 3.59 10.41 6.67
#